data_f3a6feee1e7644d5c1e7f854f747f7bf
#
_entry.id   f3a6feee1e7644d5c1e7f854f747f7bf
#
_cell.length_a   1.000
_cell.length_b   1.000
_cell.length_c   1.000
_cell.angle_alpha   90.00
_cell.angle_beta   90.00
_cell.angle_gamma   90.00
#
_symmetry.space_group_name_H-M   'P 1'
#
loop_
_entity.id
_entity.type
_entity.pdbx_description
1 polymer ?
#
loop_
_entity_poly.entity_id
_entity_poly.type
_entity_poly.pdbx_seq_one_letter_code
_entity_poly.pdbx_strand_id
1 'polypeptide(L)'
;MAILESNAVRRSYQRLTYLFNEPAHNSTKTQKRVLACGGININLLHDGNGHITTQQNGAYLEKQFRSNLKFAFNPKRQYQAQSIIISCSEKEFDTTDLNTQANQLMQLVNGFAQKYFLDCQVVIAVQADGGQGQSGKLHAHLLINAVMPRHG
;
A
#
# COMPACT_ATOMS: atom_id res chain seq x y z
N MET A 1 14.30 -14.71 2.47
CA MET A 1 13.53 -14.94 1.24
C MET A 1 12.23 -14.13 1.29
N ALA A 2 11.97 -13.33 0.28
CA ALA A 2 10.72 -12.61 0.18
C ALA A 2 9.63 -13.54 -0.34
N ILE A 3 8.42 -13.40 0.22
CA ILE A 3 7.24 -14.13 -0.23
C ILE A 3 6.30 -13.13 -0.90
N LEU A 4 5.84 -13.46 -2.09
CA LEU A 4 4.91 -12.64 -2.84
C LEU A 4 3.56 -13.35 -2.96
N GLU A 5 2.49 -12.66 -2.55
CA GLU A 5 1.12 -13.13 -2.69
C GLU A 5 0.33 -12.14 -3.54
N SER A 6 -0.50 -12.65 -4.43
CA SER A 6 -1.29 -11.82 -5.33
C SER A 6 -2.74 -12.29 -5.34
N ASN A 7 -3.67 -11.35 -5.16
CA ASN A 7 -5.11 -11.63 -5.09
C ASN A 7 -5.91 -10.53 -5.77
N ALA A 8 -6.98 -10.92 -6.46
CA ALA A 8 -7.95 -9.99 -7.00
C ALA A 8 -8.82 -9.42 -5.88
N VAL A 9 -9.14 -8.13 -5.93
CA VAL A 9 -9.89 -7.41 -4.90
C VAL A 9 -11.21 -6.92 -5.47
N ARG A 10 -12.32 -7.29 -4.82
CA ARG A 10 -13.67 -6.88 -5.25
C ARG A 10 -14.00 -5.45 -4.84
N ARG A 11 -13.59 -5.04 -3.64
CA ARG A 11 -13.94 -3.74 -3.06
C ARG A 11 -12.70 -2.98 -2.65
N SER A 12 -12.23 -2.10 -3.54
CA SER A 12 -11.02 -1.32 -3.30
C SER A 12 -11.15 -0.39 -2.09
N TYR A 13 -12.35 0.16 -1.83
CA TYR A 13 -12.56 1.05 -0.68
C TYR A 13 -12.26 0.35 0.64
N GLN A 14 -12.79 -0.84 0.84
CA GLN A 14 -12.56 -1.58 2.07
C GLN A 14 -11.08 -1.92 2.24
N ARG A 15 -10.42 -2.29 1.15
CA ARG A 15 -8.99 -2.60 1.20
C ARG A 15 -8.15 -1.38 1.52
N LEU A 16 -8.43 -0.23 0.91
CA LEU A 16 -7.70 1.00 1.18
C LEU A 16 -7.93 1.49 2.60
N THR A 17 -9.16 1.42 3.09
CA THR A 17 -9.48 1.76 4.48
C THR A 17 -8.72 0.84 5.44
N TYR A 18 -8.73 -0.45 5.18
CA TYR A 18 -8.02 -1.42 5.99
C TYR A 18 -6.51 -1.13 6.06
N LEU A 19 -5.90 -0.80 4.92
CA LEU A 19 -4.46 -0.54 4.87
C LEU A 19 -4.04 0.67 5.72
N PHE A 20 -4.85 1.71 5.77
CA PHE A 20 -4.42 2.96 6.39
C PHE A 20 -5.11 3.28 7.73
N ASN A 21 -6.31 2.79 7.96
CA ASN A 21 -7.10 3.16 9.13
C ASN A 21 -7.06 2.12 10.25
N GLU A 22 -6.70 0.87 9.95
CA GLU A 22 -6.67 -0.17 10.97
C GLU A 22 -5.38 -0.12 11.78
N PRO A 23 -5.44 -0.34 13.10
CA PRO A 23 -4.23 -0.46 13.91
C PRO A 23 -3.47 -1.73 13.59
N ALA A 24 -2.18 -1.77 13.95
CA ALA A 24 -1.37 -2.96 13.79
C ALA A 24 -1.95 -4.11 14.63
N HIS A 25 -1.90 -5.31 14.08
CA HIS A 25 -2.37 -6.52 14.81
C HIS A 25 -1.54 -6.72 16.08
N ASN A 26 -2.21 -7.08 17.16
CA ASN A 26 -1.59 -7.34 18.47
C ASN A 26 -0.82 -6.15 19.04
N SER A 27 -1.14 -4.93 18.60
CA SER A 27 -0.52 -3.73 19.12
C SER A 27 -1.46 -2.98 20.05
N THR A 28 -0.90 -2.12 20.89
CA THR A 28 -1.68 -1.12 21.60
C THR A 28 -2.24 -0.12 20.59
N LYS A 29 -3.36 0.51 20.94
CA LYS A 29 -4.10 1.43 20.03
C LYS A 29 -3.29 2.60 19.50
N THR A 30 -2.09 2.83 20.04
CA THR A 30 -1.23 3.95 19.66
C THR A 30 -0.18 3.62 18.60
N GLN A 31 0.01 2.35 18.29
CA GLN A 31 1.04 1.95 17.33
C GLN A 31 0.49 2.08 15.91
N LYS A 32 1.18 2.87 15.11
CA LYS A 32 0.82 3.05 13.70
C LYS A 32 1.16 1.78 12.94
N ARG A 33 0.20 1.33 12.13
CA ARG A 33 0.41 0.16 11.28
C ARG A 33 1.29 0.49 10.08
N VAL A 34 1.03 1.62 9.43
CA VAL A 34 1.77 2.03 8.22
C VAL A 34 3.00 2.82 8.62
N LEU A 35 4.16 2.36 8.20
CA LEU A 35 5.46 2.99 8.48
C LEU A 35 5.99 3.78 7.29
N ALA A 36 5.61 3.41 6.08
CA ALA A 36 5.95 4.16 4.87
C ALA A 36 4.88 3.90 3.83
N CYS A 37 4.69 4.84 2.92
CA CYS A 37 3.73 4.67 1.84
C CYS A 37 4.19 5.44 0.61
N GLY A 38 3.59 5.10 -0.53
CA GLY A 38 3.86 5.73 -1.79
C GLY A 38 2.79 5.37 -2.81
N GLY A 39 2.98 5.82 -4.03
CA GLY A 39 2.02 5.54 -5.09
C GLY A 39 2.52 5.93 -6.45
N ILE A 40 1.80 5.47 -7.47
CA ILE A 40 2.04 5.78 -8.87
C ILE A 40 0.72 6.22 -9.48
N ASN A 41 0.73 7.35 -10.18
CA ASN A 41 -0.46 7.90 -10.85
C ASN A 41 -1.65 8.12 -9.91
N ILE A 42 -1.35 8.47 -8.66
CA ILE A 42 -2.35 8.74 -7.65
C ILE A 42 -1.86 9.87 -6.75
N ASN A 43 -2.77 10.70 -6.28
CA ASN A 43 -2.44 11.80 -5.39
C ASN A 43 -2.47 11.31 -3.94
N LEU A 44 -1.38 11.52 -3.23
CA LEU A 44 -1.23 11.19 -1.82
C LEU A 44 -1.24 12.48 -1.00
N LEU A 45 -1.68 12.38 0.25
CA LEU A 45 -1.62 13.49 1.19
C LEU A 45 -0.17 13.70 1.64
N HIS A 46 0.18 14.97 1.85
CA HIS A 46 1.50 15.39 2.31
C HIS A 46 1.37 16.10 3.66
N ASP A 47 2.42 16.00 4.46
CA ASP A 47 2.50 16.73 5.73
C ASP A 47 2.86 18.21 5.50
N GLY A 48 2.97 18.96 6.60
CA GLY A 48 3.32 20.38 6.53
C GLY A 48 4.70 20.68 5.95
N ASN A 49 5.57 19.68 5.87
CA ASN A 49 6.93 19.81 5.31
C ASN A 49 7.02 19.33 3.86
N GLY A 50 5.91 18.98 3.24
CA GLY A 50 5.88 18.52 1.85
C GLY A 50 6.25 17.05 1.66
N HIS A 51 6.38 16.27 2.73
CA HIS A 51 6.64 14.84 2.65
C HIS A 51 5.33 14.04 2.62
N ILE A 52 5.34 12.90 1.95
CA ILE A 52 4.18 12.00 1.96
C ILE A 52 3.95 11.52 3.39
N THR A 53 2.76 11.77 3.92
CA THR A 53 2.41 11.30 5.27
C THR A 53 2.00 9.84 5.25
N THR A 54 2.29 9.12 6.32
CA THR A 54 1.79 7.76 6.50
C THR A 54 0.32 7.71 6.89
N GLN A 55 -0.27 8.87 7.23
CA GLN A 55 -1.69 9.00 7.56
C GLN A 55 -2.48 9.38 6.30
N GLN A 56 -2.68 8.41 5.43
CA GLN A 56 -3.48 8.59 4.22
C GLN A 56 -4.96 8.35 4.52
N ASN A 57 -5.81 8.89 3.67
CA ASN A 57 -7.26 8.72 3.78
C ASN A 57 -7.74 7.71 2.73
N GLY A 58 -8.27 6.58 3.19
CA GLY A 58 -8.75 5.54 2.28
C GLY A 58 -9.87 6.00 1.36
N ALA A 59 -10.76 6.87 1.84
CA ALA A 59 -11.85 7.40 1.02
C ALA A 59 -11.33 8.31 -0.10
N TYR A 60 -10.31 9.12 0.18
CA TYR A 60 -9.68 9.98 -0.82
C TYR A 60 -9.00 9.15 -1.91
N LEU A 61 -8.29 8.10 -1.53
CA LEU A 61 -7.62 7.22 -2.48
C LEU A 61 -8.63 6.41 -3.29
N GLU A 62 -9.68 5.90 -2.65
CA GLU A 62 -10.74 5.15 -3.31
C GLU A 62 -11.48 6.02 -4.35
N LYS A 63 -11.71 7.28 -4.02
CA LYS A 63 -12.35 8.20 -4.97
C LYS A 63 -11.53 8.32 -6.26
N GLN A 64 -10.21 8.33 -6.15
CA GLN A 64 -9.32 8.37 -7.31
C GLN A 64 -9.38 7.06 -8.10
N PHE A 65 -9.39 5.92 -7.42
CA PHE A 65 -9.56 4.62 -8.08
C PHE A 65 -10.89 4.57 -8.82
N ARG A 66 -11.97 4.96 -8.14
CA ARG A 66 -13.32 4.90 -8.69
C ARG A 66 -13.48 5.82 -9.91
N SER A 67 -12.83 6.97 -9.91
CA SER A 67 -12.93 7.89 -11.04
C SER A 67 -12.41 7.28 -12.36
N ASN A 68 -11.54 6.28 -12.28
CA ASN A 68 -11.05 5.57 -13.46
C ASN A 68 -11.97 4.41 -13.88
N LEU A 69 -12.85 3.92 -13.00
CA LEU A 69 -13.77 2.85 -13.36
C LEU A 69 -14.71 3.25 -14.51
N LYS A 70 -15.03 4.53 -14.61
CA LYS A 70 -15.87 5.03 -15.72
C LYS A 70 -15.23 4.84 -17.10
N PHE A 71 -13.90 4.64 -17.14
CA PHE A 71 -13.19 4.36 -18.39
C PHE A 71 -13.02 2.86 -18.65
N ALA A 72 -13.49 2.00 -17.75
CA ALA A 72 -13.42 0.57 -17.93
C ALA A 72 -14.37 0.14 -19.04
N PHE A 73 -14.00 -0.90 -19.76
CA PHE A 73 -14.88 -1.53 -20.73
C PHE A 73 -16.19 -2.01 -20.06
N ASN A 74 -16.08 -2.47 -18.81
CA ASN A 74 -17.23 -2.81 -17.98
C ASN A 74 -17.12 -2.06 -16.64
N PRO A 75 -17.80 -0.89 -16.48
CA PRO A 75 -17.72 -0.13 -15.21
C PRO A 75 -18.29 -0.86 -14.00
N LYS A 76 -19.13 -1.88 -14.22
CA LYS A 76 -19.70 -2.69 -13.13
C LYS A 76 -18.89 -3.96 -12.86
N ARG A 77 -17.63 -3.97 -13.27
CA ARG A 77 -16.78 -5.14 -13.08
C ARG A 77 -16.70 -5.55 -11.61
N GLN A 78 -16.66 -6.86 -11.40
CA GLN A 78 -16.64 -7.46 -10.06
C GLN A 78 -15.34 -7.18 -9.32
N TYR A 79 -14.21 -7.29 -10.02
CA TYR A 79 -12.89 -7.08 -9.44
C TYR A 79 -12.38 -5.71 -9.83
N GLN A 80 -12.12 -4.87 -8.83
CA GLN A 80 -11.75 -3.47 -9.02
C GLN A 80 -10.24 -3.24 -8.93
N ALA A 81 -9.52 -4.13 -8.25
CA ALA A 81 -8.10 -3.95 -8.00
C ALA A 81 -7.40 -5.30 -7.89
N GLN A 82 -6.08 -5.25 -7.98
CA GLN A 82 -5.19 -6.38 -7.70
C GLN A 82 -4.38 -6.03 -6.46
N SER A 83 -4.34 -6.95 -5.51
CA SER A 83 -3.51 -6.81 -4.30
C SER A 83 -2.27 -7.68 -4.43
N ILE A 84 -1.12 -7.09 -4.18
CA ILE A 84 0.15 -7.82 -4.08
C ILE A 84 0.72 -7.56 -2.70
N ILE A 85 1.10 -8.61 -1.99
CA ILE A 85 1.73 -8.53 -0.69
C ILE A 85 3.13 -9.12 -0.81
N ILE A 86 4.13 -8.33 -0.42
CA ILE A 86 5.53 -8.76 -0.39
C ILE A 86 5.96 -8.81 1.06
N SER A 87 6.21 -10.01 1.57
CA SER A 87 6.65 -10.24 2.94
C SER A 87 8.14 -10.56 2.97
N CYS A 88 8.85 -9.91 3.89
CA CYS A 88 10.29 -10.11 4.04
C CYS A 88 10.58 -10.86 5.34
N SER A 89 11.59 -11.72 5.31
CA SER A 89 12.03 -12.41 6.52
C SER A 89 12.84 -11.46 7.41
N GLU A 90 12.91 -11.79 8.70
CA GLU A 90 13.74 -11.02 9.66
C GLU A 90 15.22 -11.04 9.29
N LYS A 91 15.64 -12.03 8.50
CA LYS A 91 17.03 -12.13 8.04
C LYS A 91 17.35 -11.13 6.94
N GLU A 92 16.34 -10.68 6.18
CA GLU A 92 16.54 -9.75 5.07
C GLU A 92 16.49 -8.30 5.54
N PHE A 93 15.72 -8.02 6.59
CA PHE A 93 15.60 -6.69 7.17
C PHE A 93 15.74 -6.78 8.67
N ASP A 94 16.71 -6.03 9.19
CA ASP A 94 16.87 -5.87 10.63
C ASP A 94 15.74 -5.00 11.15
N THR A 95 14.97 -5.53 12.09
CA THR A 95 13.81 -4.84 12.65
C THR A 95 14.14 -4.00 13.87
N THR A 96 15.43 -3.84 14.23
CA THR A 96 15.83 -2.97 15.34
C THR A 96 15.60 -1.49 15.03
N ASP A 97 15.63 -1.11 13.75
CA ASP A 97 15.27 0.23 13.28
C ASP A 97 14.19 0.12 12.20
N LEU A 98 12.95 -0.03 12.65
CA LEU A 98 11.82 -0.28 11.76
C LEU A 98 11.60 0.84 10.75
N ASN A 99 11.79 2.10 11.14
CA ASN A 99 11.54 3.22 10.23
C ASN A 99 12.53 3.24 9.06
N THR A 100 13.82 3.04 9.35
CA THR A 100 14.84 2.97 8.31
C THR A 100 14.60 1.78 7.38
N GLN A 101 14.30 0.61 7.96
CA GLN A 101 14.05 -0.60 7.20
C GLN A 101 12.78 -0.49 6.36
N ALA A 102 11.73 0.14 6.90
CA ALA A 102 10.49 0.37 6.16
C ALA A 102 10.72 1.28 4.95
N ASN A 103 11.53 2.32 5.10
CA ASN A 103 11.86 3.21 3.98
C ASN A 103 12.70 2.51 2.91
N GLN A 104 13.61 1.64 3.31
CA GLN A 104 14.37 0.82 2.36
C GLN A 104 13.47 -0.13 1.58
N LEU A 105 12.55 -0.80 2.27
CA LEU A 105 11.58 -1.67 1.61
C LEU A 105 10.68 -0.87 0.69
N MET A 106 10.25 0.33 1.11
CA MET A 106 9.44 1.20 0.27
C MET A 106 10.14 1.54 -1.05
N GLN A 107 11.43 1.87 -1.00
CA GLN A 107 12.21 2.17 -2.19
C GLN A 107 12.30 0.97 -3.14
N LEU A 108 12.53 -0.23 -2.60
CA LEU A 108 12.60 -1.45 -3.39
C LEU A 108 11.26 -1.75 -4.06
N VAL A 109 10.17 -1.65 -3.31
CA VAL A 109 8.83 -1.95 -3.79
C VAL A 109 8.37 -0.88 -4.81
N ASN A 110 8.71 0.37 -4.57
CA ASN A 110 8.41 1.44 -5.53
C ASN A 110 9.13 1.20 -6.86
N GLY A 111 10.39 0.77 -6.82
CA GLY A 111 11.12 0.39 -8.03
C GLY A 111 10.47 -0.76 -8.78
N PHE A 112 10.01 -1.78 -8.04
CA PHE A 112 9.26 -2.90 -8.61
C PHE A 112 7.97 -2.42 -9.26
N ALA A 113 7.20 -1.57 -8.58
CA ALA A 113 5.94 -1.07 -9.09
C ALA A 113 6.14 -0.20 -10.33
N GLN A 114 7.17 0.64 -10.36
CA GLN A 114 7.49 1.45 -11.53
C GLN A 114 7.91 0.60 -12.72
N LYS A 115 8.59 -0.51 -12.47
CA LYS A 115 9.02 -1.40 -13.55
C LYS A 115 7.84 -2.12 -14.20
N TYR A 116 6.87 -2.59 -13.40
CA TYR A 116 5.81 -3.46 -13.89
C TYR A 116 4.44 -2.80 -14.00
N PHE A 117 4.20 -1.70 -13.29
CA PHE A 117 2.88 -1.09 -13.17
C PHE A 117 2.89 0.42 -13.40
N LEU A 118 3.85 0.93 -14.17
CA LEU A 118 4.03 2.37 -14.37
C LEU A 118 2.78 3.05 -14.94
N ASP A 119 2.00 2.34 -15.75
CA ASP A 119 0.79 2.89 -16.36
C ASP A 119 -0.46 2.71 -15.51
N CYS A 120 -0.34 2.12 -14.34
CA CYS A 120 -1.46 1.87 -13.44
C CYS A 120 -1.48 2.86 -12.29
N GLN A 121 -2.65 3.04 -11.66
CA GLN A 121 -2.70 3.64 -10.34
C GLN A 121 -2.29 2.58 -9.31
N VAL A 122 -1.31 2.91 -8.49
CA VAL A 122 -0.81 2.00 -7.46
C VAL A 122 -0.74 2.73 -6.13
N VAL A 123 -1.23 2.10 -5.09
CA VAL A 123 -1.03 2.55 -3.71
C VAL A 123 -0.16 1.53 -3.00
N ILE A 124 0.88 2.02 -2.33
CA ILE A 124 1.84 1.17 -1.62
C ILE A 124 1.81 1.55 -0.14
N ALA A 125 1.68 0.55 0.72
CA ALA A 125 1.78 0.73 2.17
C ALA A 125 2.74 -0.31 2.75
N VAL A 126 3.77 0.16 3.44
CA VAL A 126 4.69 -0.71 4.17
C VAL A 126 4.27 -0.75 5.62
N GLN A 127 4.07 -1.94 6.14
CA GLN A 127 3.56 -2.19 7.47
C GLN A 127 4.48 -3.13 8.22
N ALA A 128 4.44 -3.03 9.54
CA ALA A 128 5.04 -4.03 10.40
C ALA A 128 3.95 -4.59 11.31
N ASP A 129 3.76 -5.90 11.27
CA ASP A 129 2.92 -6.59 12.25
C ASP A 129 3.82 -7.02 13.39
N GLY A 130 3.55 -6.52 14.57
CA GLY A 130 4.31 -6.91 15.73
C GLY A 130 3.66 -6.38 16.97
N GLY A 131 3.38 -7.27 17.89
CA GLY A 131 2.96 -6.91 19.22
C GLY A 131 4.16 -6.55 20.09
N GLN A 132 3.87 -6.22 21.32
CA GLN A 132 4.87 -5.90 22.32
C GLN A 132 5.96 -6.97 22.39
N GLY A 133 7.22 -6.54 22.27
CA GLY A 133 8.36 -7.43 22.41
C GLY A 133 8.61 -8.34 21.23
N GLN A 134 7.87 -8.21 20.15
CA GLN A 134 8.11 -8.95 18.91
C GLN A 134 8.70 -8.03 17.86
N SER A 135 9.79 -8.49 17.22
CA SER A 135 10.26 -7.85 16.01
C SER A 135 9.18 -8.05 14.94
N GLY A 136 8.54 -6.96 14.54
CA GLY A 136 7.51 -7.02 13.53
C GLY A 136 8.10 -7.42 12.18
N LYS A 137 7.45 -8.35 11.49
CA LYS A 137 7.83 -8.67 10.12
C LYS A 137 7.39 -7.53 9.22
N LEU A 138 8.32 -6.98 8.47
CA LEU A 138 7.99 -5.98 7.47
C LEU A 138 7.35 -6.63 6.27
N HIS A 139 6.29 -6.00 5.79
CA HIS A 139 5.65 -6.40 4.56
C HIS A 139 5.11 -5.18 3.83
N ALA A 140 5.04 -5.26 2.52
CA ALA A 140 4.52 -4.22 1.68
C ALA A 140 3.23 -4.69 1.02
N HIS A 141 2.21 -3.84 1.06
CA HIS A 141 0.97 -4.03 0.33
C HIS A 141 0.97 -3.09 -0.87
N LEU A 142 0.75 -3.65 -2.06
CA LEU A 142 0.50 -2.89 -3.27
C LEU A 142 -0.94 -3.12 -3.67
N LEU A 143 -1.70 -2.05 -3.82
CA LEU A 143 -3.04 -2.13 -4.39
C LEU A 143 -3.02 -1.44 -5.73
N ILE A 144 -3.32 -2.20 -6.79
CA ILE A 144 -3.20 -1.77 -8.18
C ILE A 144 -4.61 -1.67 -8.76
N ASN A 145 -4.97 -0.50 -9.27
CA ASN A 145 -6.25 -0.33 -9.94
C ASN A 145 -6.27 -1.21 -11.19
N ALA A 146 -7.30 -2.04 -11.31
CA ALA A 146 -7.46 -2.93 -12.45
C ALA A 146 -7.77 -2.16 -13.76
N VAL A 147 -8.11 -0.89 -13.66
CA VAL A 147 -8.37 -0.01 -14.80
C VAL A 147 -7.24 1.00 -14.89
N MET A 148 -6.55 1.01 -16.04
CA MET A 148 -5.49 1.98 -16.28
C MET A 148 -6.05 3.39 -16.37
N PRO A 149 -5.32 4.41 -15.85
CA PRO A 149 -5.72 5.80 -16.07
C PRO A 149 -5.79 6.11 -17.57
N ARG A 150 -6.79 6.91 -17.95
CA ARG A 150 -6.87 7.39 -19.31
C ARG A 150 -5.96 8.59 -19.45
N HIS A 151 -4.92 8.44 -20.29
CA HIS A 151 -4.10 9.55 -20.69
C HIS A 151 -4.86 10.34 -21.76
N GLY A 152 -5.45 11.45 -21.35
CA GLY A 152 -6.13 12.33 -22.28
C GLY A 152 -5.22 13.39 -22.80
#